data_988f0c6ff84d8987b82e719e5a55cbd4
#
_entry.id   988f0c6ff84d8987b82e719e5a55cbd4
#
_cell.length_a   1.000
_cell.length_b   1.000
_cell.length_c   1.000
_cell.angle_alpha   90.00
_cell.angle_beta   90.00
_cell.angle_gamma   90.00
#
_symmetry.space_group_name_H-M   'P 1'
#
loop_
_entity.id
_entity.type
_entity.pdbx_description
1 polymer ?
#
loop_
_entity_poly.entity_id
_entity_poly.type
_entity_poly.pdbx_seq_one_letter_code
_entity_poly.pdbx_strand_id
1 'polypeptide(L)'
;VFDLEVAPYDFETHYDEETKEYLTKFATNDDERAKAIEGLVFTPFTSRIVAIGMLDYNKKEGAVLVNAPKEKTLDSTAKLEAERMLSFNSGNAEGTDESPYTESKLDKLTYLCGNEKEIIDLFWRKIRTEGYNLFVTFNGREFDCPFIMLRTFIMKSKPSYNLMSGTDFNIKGYHIDLMKELTFNKHSPTGARRKFTLDFYCKQLGIPSPKADGVKGDMVKDLYEKEEYQTIADYCFGDVVATGNLFNLWNKYLDF
;
A
#
# COMPACT_ATOMS: atom_id res chain seq x y z
N VAL A 1 8.78 1.93 -4.51
CA VAL A 1 7.84 1.55 -3.42
C VAL A 1 6.42 1.72 -3.93
N PHE A 2 5.51 0.85 -3.55
CA PHE A 2 4.09 1.05 -3.83
C PHE A 2 3.20 0.38 -2.76
N ASP A 3 1.97 0.86 -2.67
CA ASP A 3 0.92 0.39 -1.76
C ASP A 3 -0.46 0.57 -2.37
N LEU A 4 -1.46 -0.18 -1.93
CA LEU A 4 -2.84 -0.15 -2.43
C LEU A 4 -3.83 0.13 -1.32
N GLU A 5 -4.82 0.98 -1.60
CA GLU A 5 -6.04 1.06 -0.83
C GLU A 5 -7.20 0.44 -1.61
N VAL A 6 -8.03 -0.31 -0.90
CA VAL A 6 -9.14 -1.05 -1.49
C VAL A 6 -10.44 -0.80 -0.73
N ALA A 7 -11.57 -0.89 -1.43
CA ALA A 7 -12.89 -0.82 -0.84
C ALA A 7 -13.78 -1.94 -1.38
N PRO A 8 -14.56 -2.65 -0.52
CA PRO A 8 -15.49 -3.66 -0.97
C PRO A 8 -16.64 -3.03 -1.75
N TYR A 9 -17.26 -3.82 -2.61
CA TYR A 9 -18.57 -3.47 -3.14
C TYR A 9 -19.61 -3.55 -2.03
N ASP A 10 -20.65 -2.77 -2.14
CA ASP A 10 -21.76 -2.84 -1.18
C ASP A 10 -22.43 -4.22 -1.27
N PHE A 11 -22.50 -4.93 -0.15
CA PHE A 11 -22.95 -6.31 -0.11
C PHE A 11 -24.42 -6.44 -0.49
N GLU A 12 -25.26 -5.49 -0.07
CA GLU A 12 -26.69 -5.59 -0.26
C GLU A 12 -27.14 -5.20 -1.67
N THR A 13 -26.47 -4.24 -2.29
CA THR A 13 -26.87 -3.68 -3.58
C THR A 13 -26.12 -4.24 -4.77
N HIS A 14 -24.92 -4.77 -4.56
CA HIS A 14 -24.06 -5.22 -5.66
C HIS A 14 -24.30 -6.66 -6.08
N TYR A 15 -24.73 -7.53 -5.16
CA TYR A 15 -24.87 -8.96 -5.41
C TYR A 15 -26.33 -9.40 -5.43
N ASP A 16 -26.64 -10.39 -6.29
CA ASP A 16 -27.90 -11.13 -6.23
C ASP A 16 -27.92 -12.09 -5.02
N GLU A 17 -29.09 -12.62 -4.70
CA GLU A 17 -29.28 -13.46 -3.51
C GLU A 17 -28.46 -14.76 -3.58
N GLU A 18 -28.31 -15.38 -4.75
CA GLU A 18 -27.50 -16.58 -4.94
C GLU A 18 -26.01 -16.29 -4.63
N THR A 19 -25.50 -15.16 -5.09
CA THR A 19 -24.13 -14.73 -4.80
C THR A 19 -23.95 -14.40 -3.32
N LYS A 20 -24.90 -13.72 -2.68
CA LYS A 20 -24.86 -13.44 -1.25
C LYS A 20 -24.82 -14.71 -0.41
N GLU A 21 -25.65 -15.70 -0.74
CA GLU A 21 -25.64 -17.02 -0.09
C GLU A 21 -24.29 -17.73 -0.29
N TYR A 22 -23.75 -17.71 -1.51
CA TYR A 22 -22.45 -18.28 -1.80
C TYR A 22 -21.32 -17.64 -0.98
N LEU A 23 -21.30 -16.30 -0.90
CA LEU A 23 -20.24 -15.56 -0.19
C LEU A 23 -20.28 -15.78 1.33
N THR A 24 -21.46 -16.09 1.88
CA THR A 24 -21.65 -16.29 3.33
C THR A 24 -21.96 -17.74 3.72
N LYS A 25 -21.82 -18.69 2.80
CA LYS A 25 -22.26 -20.11 2.95
C LYS A 25 -21.67 -20.87 4.13
N PHE A 26 -20.54 -20.42 4.66
CA PHE A 26 -19.88 -21.06 5.81
C PHE A 26 -20.25 -20.41 7.14
N ALA A 27 -20.99 -19.31 7.14
CA ALA A 27 -21.46 -18.66 8.34
C ALA A 27 -22.63 -19.44 8.94
N THR A 28 -22.54 -19.77 10.21
CA THR A 28 -23.57 -20.54 10.95
C THR A 28 -24.46 -19.66 11.83
N ASN A 29 -24.09 -18.38 12.00
CA ASN A 29 -24.80 -17.36 12.78
C ASN A 29 -24.51 -15.96 12.25
N ASP A 30 -25.23 -14.96 12.77
CA ASP A 30 -25.14 -13.58 12.31
C ASP A 30 -23.75 -12.97 12.53
N ASP A 31 -23.06 -13.30 13.60
CA ASP A 31 -21.70 -12.81 13.86
C ASP A 31 -20.67 -13.33 12.85
N GLU A 32 -20.80 -14.61 12.49
CA GLU A 32 -19.96 -15.21 11.45
C GLU A 32 -20.31 -14.66 10.07
N ARG A 33 -21.60 -14.39 9.81
CA ARG A 33 -22.03 -13.74 8.57
C ARG A 33 -21.46 -12.33 8.46
N ALA A 34 -21.51 -11.53 9.51
CA ALA A 34 -20.93 -10.18 9.55
C ALA A 34 -19.42 -10.23 9.28
N LYS A 35 -18.68 -11.14 9.92
CA LYS A 35 -17.24 -11.34 9.66
C LYS A 35 -16.93 -11.79 8.23
N ALA A 36 -17.76 -12.64 7.66
CA ALA A 36 -17.62 -13.06 6.26
C ALA A 36 -17.78 -11.87 5.31
N ILE A 37 -18.76 -10.99 5.56
CA ILE A 37 -18.98 -9.76 4.79
C ILE A 37 -17.83 -8.78 4.98
N GLU A 38 -17.35 -8.55 6.20
CA GLU A 38 -16.17 -7.72 6.46
C GLU A 38 -14.92 -8.24 5.73
N GLY A 39 -14.78 -9.57 5.65
CA GLY A 39 -13.67 -10.21 4.95
C GLY A 39 -13.66 -10.03 3.43
N LEU A 40 -14.76 -9.59 2.82
CA LEU A 40 -14.87 -9.39 1.38
C LEU A 40 -13.92 -8.30 0.87
N VAL A 41 -13.49 -7.38 1.73
CA VAL A 41 -12.53 -6.33 1.37
C VAL A 41 -11.18 -6.91 0.93
N PHE A 42 -10.81 -8.08 1.41
CA PHE A 42 -9.49 -8.68 1.14
C PHE A 42 -9.41 -9.48 -0.17
N THR A 43 -10.48 -9.55 -0.95
CA THR A 43 -10.48 -10.29 -2.21
C THR A 43 -10.78 -9.41 -3.41
N PRO A 44 -9.97 -9.51 -4.50
CA PRO A 44 -10.11 -8.65 -5.67
C PRO A 44 -11.40 -8.91 -6.48
N PHE A 45 -12.12 -9.98 -6.22
CA PHE A 45 -13.41 -10.26 -6.88
C PHE A 45 -14.60 -9.60 -6.19
N THR A 46 -14.43 -9.19 -4.94
CA THR A 46 -15.49 -8.56 -4.14
C THR A 46 -15.15 -7.12 -3.74
N SER A 47 -14.01 -6.62 -4.20
CA SER A 47 -13.52 -5.28 -3.90
C SER A 47 -12.88 -4.63 -5.11
N ARG A 48 -12.69 -3.33 -5.03
CA ARG A 48 -12.03 -2.50 -6.04
C ARG A 48 -10.82 -1.77 -5.46
N ILE A 49 -9.87 -1.42 -6.32
CA ILE A 49 -8.78 -0.53 -5.95
C ILE A 49 -9.32 0.90 -5.94
N VAL A 50 -9.10 1.62 -4.84
CA VAL A 50 -9.52 3.02 -4.68
C VAL A 50 -8.34 3.99 -4.71
N ALA A 51 -7.14 3.55 -4.32
CA ALA A 51 -5.91 4.31 -4.52
C ALA A 51 -4.72 3.38 -4.77
N ILE A 52 -3.74 3.89 -5.51
CA ILE A 52 -2.43 3.27 -5.75
C ILE A 52 -1.37 4.32 -5.46
N GLY A 53 -0.68 4.19 -4.34
CA GLY A 53 0.45 5.02 -3.99
C GLY A 53 1.75 4.48 -4.59
N MET A 54 2.58 5.35 -5.13
CA MET A 54 3.87 5.01 -5.73
C MET A 54 4.94 6.01 -5.32
N LEU A 55 6.14 5.54 -5.02
CA LEU A 55 7.32 6.36 -4.78
C LEU A 55 8.50 5.80 -5.58
N ASP A 56 9.03 6.59 -6.51
CA ASP A 56 10.36 6.37 -7.06
C ASP A 56 11.37 6.83 -6.02
N TYR A 57 11.94 5.86 -5.32
CA TYR A 57 12.82 6.13 -4.19
C TYR A 57 14.10 6.84 -4.60
N ASN A 58 14.64 6.53 -5.78
CA ASN A 58 15.88 7.12 -6.29
C ASN A 58 15.66 8.56 -6.79
N LYS A 59 14.55 8.80 -7.50
CA LYS A 59 14.19 10.12 -8.02
C LYS A 59 13.49 11.00 -7.00
N LYS A 60 13.05 10.44 -5.87
CA LYS A 60 12.22 11.13 -4.85
C LYS A 60 10.94 11.73 -5.45
N GLU A 61 10.34 11.01 -6.39
CA GLU A 61 9.10 11.39 -7.05
C GLU A 61 7.96 10.45 -6.61
N GLY A 62 6.89 11.04 -6.09
CA GLY A 62 5.68 10.35 -5.70
C GLY A 62 4.54 10.52 -6.71
N ALA A 63 3.67 9.53 -6.76
CA ALA A 63 2.39 9.61 -7.44
C ALA A 63 1.33 8.85 -6.66
N VAL A 64 0.11 9.40 -6.61
CA VAL A 64 -1.07 8.68 -6.12
C VAL A 64 -2.11 8.67 -7.22
N LEU A 65 -2.51 7.48 -7.62
CA LEU A 65 -3.54 7.24 -8.62
C LEU A 65 -4.83 6.94 -7.88
N VAL A 66 -5.87 7.73 -8.05
CA VAL A 66 -7.10 7.67 -7.24
C VAL A 66 -8.29 7.32 -8.10
N ASN A 67 -9.05 6.33 -7.68
CA ASN A 67 -10.33 5.97 -8.30
C ASN A 67 -11.39 7.02 -7.91
N ALA A 68 -11.43 8.09 -8.66
CA ALA A 68 -12.30 9.25 -8.46
C ALA A 68 -12.67 9.87 -9.80
N PRO A 69 -13.73 10.71 -9.88
CA PRO A 69 -14.04 11.48 -11.09
C PRO A 69 -12.83 12.27 -11.58
N LYS A 70 -12.59 12.28 -12.90
CA LYS A 70 -11.41 12.93 -13.52
C LYS A 70 -11.29 14.42 -13.26
N GLU A 71 -12.43 15.08 -13.11
CA GLU A 71 -12.55 16.50 -12.82
C GLU A 71 -12.20 16.85 -11.37
N LYS A 72 -12.09 15.85 -10.47
CA LYS A 72 -11.63 16.09 -9.09
C LYS A 72 -10.16 16.48 -9.11
N THR A 73 -9.88 17.65 -8.57
CA THR A 73 -8.53 18.13 -8.33
C THR A 73 -8.19 17.83 -6.88
N LEU A 74 -7.12 17.05 -6.65
CA LEU A 74 -6.58 16.78 -5.33
C LEU A 74 -5.39 17.70 -5.07
N ASP A 75 -5.31 18.21 -3.84
CA ASP A 75 -4.27 19.15 -3.46
C ASP A 75 -3.00 18.42 -3.02
N SER A 76 -1.86 18.98 -3.33
CA SER A 76 -0.55 18.45 -2.92
C SER A 76 -0.15 18.84 -1.48
N THR A 77 -1.12 19.15 -0.59
CA THR A 77 -0.85 19.46 0.83
C THR A 77 -0.17 18.31 1.56
N ALA A 78 -0.49 17.05 1.22
CA ALA A 78 0.24 15.88 1.68
C ALA A 78 1.74 15.92 1.32
N LYS A 79 2.16 16.74 0.36
CA LYS A 79 3.57 16.95 0.05
C LYS A 79 4.33 17.47 1.27
N LEU A 80 3.76 18.42 2.01
CA LEU A 80 4.39 19.00 3.21
C LEU A 80 4.54 17.97 4.33
N GLU A 81 3.58 17.04 4.49
CA GLU A 81 3.66 15.99 5.51
C GLU A 81 4.58 14.85 5.08
N ALA A 82 4.53 14.45 3.81
CA ALA A 82 5.48 13.51 3.25
C ALA A 82 6.93 14.04 3.31
N GLU A 83 7.15 15.34 3.07
CA GLU A 83 8.44 15.99 3.27
C GLU A 83 8.89 15.94 4.74
N ARG A 84 7.99 16.17 5.70
CA ARG A 84 8.27 16.00 7.13
C ARG A 84 8.59 14.56 7.49
N MET A 85 7.86 13.59 6.94
CA MET A 85 8.10 12.16 7.17
C MET A 85 9.44 11.70 6.57
N LEU A 86 9.84 12.22 5.42
CA LEU A 86 11.12 11.91 4.79
C LEU A 86 12.31 12.64 5.46
N SER A 87 12.09 13.83 6.02
CA SER A 87 13.12 14.63 6.71
C SER A 87 13.42 14.17 8.13
N PHE A 88 12.58 13.35 8.74
CA PHE A 88 12.76 12.84 10.11
C PHE A 88 14.01 11.99 10.29
N ASN A 89 14.58 11.46 9.23
CA ASN A 89 15.83 10.71 9.27
C ASN A 89 17.09 11.59 9.45
N SER A 90 16.95 12.92 9.55
CA SER A 90 18.08 13.86 9.63
C SER A 90 18.37 14.44 11.01
N GLY A 91 17.61 14.14 12.05
CA GLY A 91 17.85 14.79 13.35
C GLY A 91 17.33 14.05 14.55
N ASN A 92 18.19 13.41 15.30
CA ASN A 92 18.39 13.41 16.75
C ASN A 92 19.22 12.20 17.20
N ALA A 93 20.50 12.24 16.87
CA ALA A 93 21.51 11.60 17.71
C ALA A 93 22.41 12.73 18.20
N GLU A 94 22.17 13.22 19.40
CA GLU A 94 23.16 14.04 20.11
C GLU A 94 24.42 13.21 20.29
N GLY A 95 25.48 13.61 19.63
CA GLY A 95 26.84 13.16 19.89
C GLY A 95 27.48 12.33 18.77
N THR A 96 28.38 13.00 18.08
CA THR A 96 29.45 12.55 17.18
C THR A 96 29.11 12.35 15.72
N ASP A 97 29.59 13.34 14.96
CA ASP A 97 30.15 13.32 13.60
C ASP A 97 29.48 12.38 12.55
N GLU A 98 29.02 13.04 11.47
CA GLU A 98 28.45 12.47 10.26
C GLU A 98 27.08 11.77 10.42
N SER A 99 26.00 12.57 10.37
CA SER A 99 24.68 12.05 10.11
C SER A 99 24.67 11.28 8.78
N PRO A 100 24.46 9.95 8.77
CA PRO A 100 24.45 9.18 7.53
C PRO A 100 23.16 9.37 6.72
N TYR A 101 22.29 10.27 7.13
CA TYR A 101 20.99 10.52 6.52
C TYR A 101 21.04 11.85 5.78
N THR A 102 21.18 11.79 4.47
CA THR A 102 20.86 12.90 3.57
C THR A 102 19.38 13.23 3.73
N GLU A 103 19.05 14.50 3.94
CA GLU A 103 17.68 15.00 3.89
C GLU A 103 17.01 14.53 2.60
N SER A 104 16.06 13.60 2.72
CA SER A 104 15.34 13.10 1.57
C SER A 104 14.10 13.96 1.35
N LYS A 105 14.29 15.11 0.75
CA LYS A 105 13.19 15.97 0.31
C LYS A 105 12.50 15.32 -0.89
N LEU A 106 11.16 15.28 -0.87
CA LEU A 106 10.37 14.84 -2.03
C LEU A 106 10.39 15.91 -3.11
N ASP A 107 10.94 15.59 -4.29
CA ASP A 107 11.06 16.54 -5.38
C ASP A 107 9.71 16.84 -6.03
N LYS A 108 8.86 15.81 -6.13
CA LYS A 108 7.54 15.94 -6.76
C LYS A 108 6.54 14.94 -6.20
N LEU A 109 5.31 15.38 -5.96
CA LEU A 109 4.14 14.53 -5.70
C LEU A 109 3.04 14.89 -6.68
N THR A 110 2.44 13.89 -7.32
CA THR A 110 1.38 14.06 -8.32
C THR A 110 0.17 13.21 -7.95
N TYR A 111 -1.01 13.80 -7.93
CA TYR A 111 -2.28 13.11 -7.81
C TYR A 111 -2.96 13.01 -9.17
N LEU A 112 -3.47 11.83 -9.53
CA LEU A 112 -4.14 11.57 -10.80
C LEU A 112 -5.43 10.82 -10.53
N CYS A 113 -6.57 11.41 -10.91
CA CYS A 113 -7.90 10.82 -10.78
C CYS A 113 -8.34 10.13 -12.07
N GLY A 114 -9.07 9.04 -11.93
CA GLY A 114 -9.67 8.29 -13.03
C GLY A 114 -10.48 7.12 -12.48
N ASN A 115 -11.22 6.41 -13.35
CA ASN A 115 -11.86 5.17 -12.92
C ASN A 115 -10.83 4.06 -12.61
N GLU A 116 -11.27 2.99 -11.95
CA GLU A 116 -10.37 1.91 -11.52
C GLU A 116 -9.51 1.35 -12.66
N LYS A 117 -10.10 1.13 -13.83
CA LYS A 117 -9.35 0.64 -15.00
C LYS A 117 -8.26 1.62 -15.43
N GLU A 118 -8.56 2.89 -15.45
CA GLU A 118 -7.63 3.95 -15.86
C GLU A 118 -6.45 4.06 -14.89
N ILE A 119 -6.68 4.01 -13.59
CA ILE A 119 -5.59 4.06 -12.60
C ILE A 119 -4.73 2.81 -12.65
N ILE A 120 -5.30 1.63 -12.88
CA ILE A 120 -4.55 0.38 -13.09
C ILE A 120 -3.70 0.46 -14.37
N ASP A 121 -4.26 0.95 -15.48
CA ASP A 121 -3.54 1.10 -16.75
C ASP A 121 -2.40 2.14 -16.63
N LEU A 122 -2.62 3.23 -15.85
CA LEU A 122 -1.59 4.22 -15.53
C LEU A 122 -0.44 3.63 -14.71
N PHE A 123 -0.75 2.82 -13.68
CA PHE A 123 0.23 2.10 -12.88
C PHE A 123 1.14 1.22 -13.77
N TRP A 124 0.56 0.37 -14.62
CA TRP A 124 1.31 -0.49 -15.51
C TRP A 124 2.11 0.28 -16.56
N ARG A 125 1.54 1.37 -17.07
CA ARG A 125 2.25 2.27 -17.99
C ARG A 125 3.48 2.86 -17.31
N LYS A 126 3.34 3.37 -16.08
CA LYS A 126 4.45 3.96 -15.33
C LYS A 126 5.56 2.94 -15.08
N ILE A 127 5.22 1.73 -14.63
CA ILE A 127 6.21 0.64 -14.47
C ILE A 127 6.98 0.38 -15.76
N ARG A 128 6.28 0.30 -16.90
CA ARG A 128 6.90 0.04 -18.20
C ARG A 128 7.77 1.18 -18.70
N THR A 129 7.30 2.43 -18.57
CA THR A 129 8.01 3.61 -19.12
C THR A 129 9.24 3.99 -18.29
N GLU A 130 9.16 3.84 -16.98
CA GLU A 130 10.28 4.14 -16.08
C GLU A 130 11.30 2.98 -15.97
N GLY A 131 10.91 1.77 -16.43
CA GLY A 131 11.79 0.61 -16.42
C GLY A 131 12.12 0.11 -15.01
N TYR A 132 11.20 0.24 -14.06
CA TYR A 132 11.41 -0.25 -12.70
C TYR A 132 11.69 -1.75 -12.69
N ASN A 133 12.73 -2.15 -11.99
CA ASN A 133 13.21 -3.53 -11.90
C ASN A 133 13.26 -4.05 -10.46
N LEU A 134 13.13 -3.17 -9.47
CA LEU A 134 13.04 -3.52 -8.06
C LEU A 134 11.77 -2.89 -7.45
N PHE A 135 10.96 -3.71 -6.82
CA PHE A 135 9.76 -3.29 -6.09
C PHE A 135 9.98 -3.44 -4.60
N VAL A 136 9.44 -2.52 -3.82
CA VAL A 136 9.45 -2.57 -2.36
C VAL A 136 8.03 -2.41 -1.88
N THR A 137 7.59 -3.30 -0.99
CA THR A 137 6.26 -3.26 -0.38
C THR A 137 6.33 -3.69 1.09
N PHE A 138 5.24 -3.48 1.81
CA PHE A 138 5.05 -4.05 3.13
C PHE A 138 3.89 -5.04 3.11
N ASN A 139 4.16 -6.34 3.20
CA ASN A 139 3.20 -7.44 3.03
C ASN A 139 2.59 -7.55 1.61
N GLY A 140 3.19 -6.89 0.61
CA GLY A 140 2.61 -6.76 -0.71
C GLY A 140 2.58 -8.06 -1.51
N ARG A 141 3.45 -9.03 -1.23
CA ARG A 141 3.40 -10.35 -1.87
C ARG A 141 2.19 -11.17 -1.42
N GLU A 142 1.66 -10.89 -0.24
CA GLU A 142 0.44 -11.54 0.25
C GLU A 142 -0.83 -10.77 -0.14
N PHE A 143 -0.73 -9.45 -0.37
CA PHE A 143 -1.90 -8.62 -0.61
C PHE A 143 -1.81 -7.79 -1.91
N ASP A 144 -1.00 -6.74 -1.96
CA ASP A 144 -1.00 -5.76 -3.05
C ASP A 144 -0.72 -6.38 -4.42
N CYS A 145 0.29 -7.24 -4.51
CA CYS A 145 0.71 -7.83 -5.78
C CYS A 145 -0.35 -8.76 -6.38
N PRO A 146 -0.86 -9.79 -5.67
CA PRO A 146 -1.93 -10.61 -6.20
C PRO A 146 -3.20 -9.80 -6.43
N PHE A 147 -3.49 -8.80 -5.58
CA PHE A 147 -4.68 -7.98 -5.71
C PHE A 147 -4.68 -7.19 -7.03
N ILE A 148 -3.62 -6.41 -7.30
CA ILE A 148 -3.55 -5.62 -8.54
C ILE A 148 -3.44 -6.50 -9.79
N MET A 149 -2.75 -7.65 -9.72
CA MET A 149 -2.67 -8.60 -10.82
C MET A 149 -4.07 -9.15 -11.19
N LEU A 150 -4.85 -9.56 -10.20
CA LEU A 150 -6.21 -10.07 -10.41
C LEU A 150 -7.19 -8.96 -10.79
N ARG A 151 -7.09 -7.74 -10.22
CA ARG A 151 -7.90 -6.61 -10.69
C ARG A 151 -7.59 -6.25 -12.13
N THR A 152 -6.32 -6.29 -12.52
CA THR A 152 -5.91 -6.10 -13.92
C THR A 152 -6.58 -7.12 -14.85
N PHE A 153 -6.62 -8.39 -14.44
CA PHE A 153 -7.32 -9.45 -15.19
C PHE A 153 -8.83 -9.18 -15.28
N ILE A 154 -9.48 -8.84 -14.15
CA ILE A 154 -10.92 -8.51 -14.09
C ILE A 154 -11.25 -7.32 -15.02
N MET A 155 -10.39 -6.30 -15.05
CA MET A 155 -10.54 -5.13 -15.92
C MET A 155 -10.16 -5.39 -17.38
N LYS A 156 -9.81 -6.65 -17.75
CA LYS A 156 -9.39 -7.05 -19.09
C LYS A 156 -8.21 -6.23 -19.63
N SER A 157 -7.31 -5.85 -18.72
CA SER A 157 -6.05 -5.19 -19.03
C SER A 157 -4.91 -6.20 -18.93
N LYS A 158 -3.71 -5.83 -19.42
CA LYS A 158 -2.53 -6.69 -19.39
C LYS A 158 -1.46 -6.05 -18.51
N PRO A 159 -0.98 -6.76 -17.47
CA PRO A 159 0.11 -6.26 -16.65
C PRO A 159 1.40 -6.16 -17.51
N SER A 160 2.18 -5.12 -17.27
CA SER A 160 3.47 -4.94 -17.96
C SER A 160 4.61 -5.71 -17.28
N TYR A 161 4.38 -6.19 -16.06
CA TYR A 161 5.34 -6.95 -15.26
C TYR A 161 4.60 -7.99 -14.40
N ASN A 162 5.23 -9.15 -14.17
CA ASN A 162 4.69 -10.16 -13.26
C ASN A 162 5.19 -9.91 -11.83
N LEU A 163 4.40 -9.19 -11.03
CA LEU A 163 4.71 -8.90 -9.62
C LEU A 163 4.75 -10.15 -8.73
N MET A 164 4.20 -11.28 -9.22
CA MET A 164 4.22 -12.56 -8.51
C MET A 164 5.36 -13.49 -8.97
N SER A 165 6.28 -13.01 -9.83
CA SER A 165 7.42 -13.81 -10.26
C SER A 165 8.38 -14.12 -9.10
N GLY A 166 9.13 -15.22 -9.24
CA GLY A 166 10.06 -15.70 -8.23
C GLY A 166 9.39 -16.45 -7.07
N THR A 167 10.20 -16.87 -6.12
CA THR A 167 9.77 -17.53 -4.87
C THR A 167 10.13 -16.65 -3.69
N ASP A 168 9.53 -16.89 -2.52
CA ASP A 168 9.82 -16.14 -1.28
C ASP A 168 11.29 -16.21 -0.85
N PHE A 169 12.04 -17.19 -1.38
CA PHE A 169 13.46 -17.39 -1.07
C PHE A 169 14.43 -16.81 -2.11
N ASN A 170 13.93 -16.39 -3.29
CA ASN A 170 14.81 -15.98 -4.40
C ASN A 170 14.23 -14.81 -5.19
N ILE A 171 13.75 -13.78 -4.50
CA ILE A 171 13.10 -12.61 -5.12
C ILE A 171 13.78 -11.30 -4.83
N LYS A 172 14.75 -11.23 -3.91
CA LYS A 172 15.40 -9.97 -3.47
C LYS A 172 15.90 -9.09 -4.63
N GLY A 173 16.28 -9.69 -5.77
CA GLY A 173 16.70 -8.94 -6.95
C GLY A 173 15.57 -8.22 -7.69
N TYR A 174 14.30 -8.49 -7.35
CA TYR A 174 13.13 -7.96 -8.05
C TYR A 174 12.10 -7.35 -7.12
N HIS A 175 11.94 -7.92 -5.92
CA HIS A 175 10.93 -7.51 -4.97
C HIS A 175 11.40 -7.74 -3.53
N ILE A 176 11.36 -6.69 -2.74
CA ILE A 176 11.61 -6.72 -1.30
C ILE A 176 10.27 -6.49 -0.60
N ASP A 177 9.74 -7.55 0.00
CA ASP A 177 8.58 -7.48 0.89
C ASP A 177 9.08 -7.38 2.33
N LEU A 178 9.05 -6.17 2.89
CA LEU A 178 9.62 -5.88 4.20
C LEU A 178 8.99 -6.69 5.33
N MET A 179 7.72 -7.09 5.22
CA MET A 179 7.12 -8.01 6.19
C MET A 179 7.82 -9.37 6.17
N LYS A 180 8.13 -9.89 4.98
CA LYS A 180 8.83 -11.17 4.82
C LYS A 180 10.28 -11.06 5.27
N GLU A 181 10.97 -9.98 4.93
CA GLU A 181 12.35 -9.73 5.36
C GLU A 181 12.47 -9.65 6.88
N LEU A 182 11.61 -8.86 7.54
CA LEU A 182 11.60 -8.70 9.00
C LEU A 182 11.14 -9.95 9.78
N THR A 183 10.54 -10.91 9.11
CA THR A 183 10.16 -12.21 9.67
C THR A 183 11.01 -13.37 9.15
N PHE A 184 12.04 -13.06 8.35
CA PHE A 184 12.93 -14.05 7.70
C PHE A 184 12.13 -15.11 6.92
N ASN A 185 11.14 -14.66 6.13
CA ASN A 185 10.24 -15.47 5.29
C ASN A 185 9.44 -16.54 6.05
N LYS A 186 9.40 -16.48 7.38
CA LYS A 186 8.66 -17.45 8.19
C LYS A 186 8.15 -16.79 9.47
N HIS A 187 6.99 -16.19 9.41
CA HIS A 187 6.36 -15.61 10.59
C HIS A 187 5.76 -16.68 11.52
N SER A 188 5.64 -16.33 12.78
CA SER A 188 4.95 -17.10 13.80
C SER A 188 4.01 -16.19 14.61
N PRO A 189 2.97 -16.72 15.26
CA PRO A 189 2.08 -15.91 16.10
C PRO A 189 2.78 -15.23 17.27
N THR A 190 3.89 -15.81 17.72
CA THR A 190 4.67 -15.36 18.88
C THR A 190 6.18 -15.48 18.60
N GLY A 191 7.00 -14.86 19.46
CA GLY A 191 8.46 -14.98 19.40
C GLY A 191 9.12 -14.00 18.43
N ALA A 192 10.41 -14.21 18.16
CA ALA A 192 11.28 -13.28 17.44
C ALA A 192 10.83 -12.97 15.99
N ARG A 193 10.08 -13.86 15.37
CA ARG A 193 9.55 -13.72 14.01
C ARG A 193 8.05 -13.41 13.97
N ARG A 194 7.54 -12.77 15.02
CA ARG A 194 6.15 -12.35 15.05
C ARG A 194 5.89 -11.28 14.01
N LYS A 195 4.79 -11.43 13.27
CA LYS A 195 4.27 -10.45 12.32
C LYS A 195 3.61 -9.28 13.06
N PHE A 196 3.99 -8.04 12.72
CA PHE A 196 3.39 -6.81 13.23
C PHE A 196 2.91 -5.93 12.08
N THR A 197 2.11 -4.91 12.37
CA THR A 197 1.68 -3.91 11.38
C THR A 197 2.82 -2.95 11.02
N LEU A 198 2.73 -2.29 9.87
CA LEU A 198 3.68 -1.23 9.46
C LEU A 198 3.77 -0.14 10.54
N ASP A 199 2.64 0.35 11.05
CA ASP A 199 2.57 1.33 12.14
C ASP A 199 3.36 0.90 13.39
N PHE A 200 3.24 -0.38 13.77
CA PHE A 200 3.99 -0.89 14.92
C PHE A 200 5.51 -0.87 14.68
N TYR A 201 5.97 -1.34 13.51
CA TYR A 201 7.39 -1.28 13.16
C TYR A 201 7.89 0.16 13.11
N CYS A 202 7.13 1.07 12.50
CA CYS A 202 7.48 2.49 12.43
C CYS A 202 7.67 3.08 13.83
N LYS A 203 6.72 2.87 14.74
CA LYS A 203 6.80 3.36 16.12
C LYS A 203 8.01 2.82 16.88
N GLN A 204 8.31 1.52 16.74
CA GLN A 204 9.45 0.90 17.45
C GLN A 204 10.81 1.36 16.89
N LEU A 205 10.85 1.74 15.62
CA LEU A 205 12.09 2.15 14.93
C LEU A 205 12.23 3.69 14.83
N GLY A 206 11.31 4.45 15.43
CA GLY A 206 11.35 5.92 15.38
C GLY A 206 11.04 6.50 14.00
N ILE A 207 10.37 5.74 13.13
CA ILE A 207 9.88 6.21 11.84
C ILE A 207 8.53 6.92 12.06
N PRO A 208 8.28 8.08 11.46
CA PRO A 208 6.96 8.71 11.51
C PRO A 208 5.86 7.74 11.04
N SER A 209 4.81 7.59 11.85
CA SER A 209 3.73 6.69 11.53
C SER A 209 2.77 7.33 10.55
N PRO A 210 2.33 6.61 9.49
CA PRO A 210 1.31 7.09 8.55
C PRO A 210 -0.06 7.29 9.21
N LYS A 211 -0.26 6.72 10.41
CA LYS A 211 -1.53 6.83 11.18
C LYS A 211 -1.57 7.99 12.17
N ALA A 212 -0.64 8.94 12.06
CA ALA A 212 -0.62 10.12 12.93
C ALA A 212 -1.94 10.92 12.87
N ASP A 213 -2.62 10.92 11.71
CA ASP A 213 -3.88 11.63 11.47
C ASP A 213 -5.14 10.83 11.82
N GLY A 214 -4.99 9.66 12.44
CA GLY A 214 -6.11 8.83 12.92
C GLY A 214 -6.82 8.02 11.85
N VAL A 215 -6.43 8.09 10.58
CA VAL A 215 -6.99 7.27 9.50
C VAL A 215 -6.45 5.84 9.58
N LYS A 216 -7.31 4.87 9.33
CA LYS A 216 -6.99 3.44 9.32
C LYS A 216 -7.56 2.78 8.07
N GLY A 217 -7.00 1.65 7.66
CA GLY A 217 -7.46 0.90 6.49
C GLY A 217 -8.92 0.46 6.55
N ASP A 218 -9.47 0.19 7.75
CA ASP A 218 -10.88 -0.14 7.96
C ASP A 218 -11.85 1.02 7.67
N MET A 219 -11.33 2.27 7.67
CA MET A 219 -12.11 3.47 7.35
C MET A 219 -12.18 3.77 5.84
N VAL A 220 -11.35 3.13 5.01
CA VAL A 220 -11.24 3.44 3.57
C VAL A 220 -12.56 3.28 2.83
N LYS A 221 -13.36 2.26 3.17
CA LYS A 221 -14.70 2.08 2.62
C LYS A 221 -15.58 3.31 2.85
N ASP A 222 -15.71 3.74 4.11
CA ASP A 222 -16.56 4.86 4.51
C ASP A 222 -16.08 6.18 3.90
N LEU A 223 -14.76 6.39 3.83
CA LEU A 223 -14.17 7.55 3.18
C LEU A 223 -14.47 7.57 1.68
N TYR A 224 -14.40 6.41 1.02
CA TYR A 224 -14.70 6.29 -0.39
C TYR A 224 -16.18 6.56 -0.69
N GLU A 225 -17.09 6.03 0.13
CA GLU A 225 -18.52 6.29 0.04
C GLU A 225 -18.89 7.77 0.28
N LYS A 226 -18.11 8.47 1.11
CA LYS A 226 -18.25 9.93 1.36
C LYS A 226 -17.51 10.80 0.35
N GLU A 227 -16.89 10.21 -0.67
CA GLU A 227 -16.06 10.92 -1.66
C GLU A 227 -14.87 11.70 -1.05
N GLU A 228 -14.37 11.26 0.10
CA GLU A 228 -13.20 11.85 0.76
C GLU A 228 -11.89 11.36 0.12
N TYR A 229 -11.78 11.53 -1.19
CA TYR A 229 -10.68 11.01 -2.01
C TYR A 229 -9.31 11.56 -1.61
N GLN A 230 -9.24 12.82 -1.15
CA GLN A 230 -7.99 13.41 -0.68
C GLN A 230 -7.46 12.66 0.52
N THR A 231 -8.31 12.41 1.52
CA THR A 231 -7.95 11.69 2.75
C THR A 231 -7.44 10.29 2.44
N ILE A 232 -8.08 9.57 1.50
CA ILE A 232 -7.62 8.25 1.06
C ILE A 232 -6.26 8.34 0.36
N ALA A 233 -6.07 9.33 -0.51
CA ALA A 233 -4.83 9.52 -1.25
C ALA A 233 -3.65 9.85 -0.31
N ASP A 234 -3.86 10.71 0.66
CA ASP A 234 -2.86 11.12 1.64
C ASP A 234 -2.49 9.95 2.56
N TYR A 235 -3.48 9.17 3.00
CA TYR A 235 -3.26 7.97 3.79
C TYR A 235 -2.43 6.93 3.00
N CYS A 236 -2.83 6.60 1.77
CA CYS A 236 -2.11 5.69 0.89
C CYS A 236 -0.65 6.13 0.66
N PHE A 237 -0.43 7.42 0.41
CA PHE A 237 0.93 7.92 0.23
C PHE A 237 1.74 7.92 1.52
N GLY A 238 1.11 8.14 2.67
CA GLY A 238 1.72 8.00 3.99
C GLY A 238 2.28 6.59 4.22
N ASP A 239 1.53 5.54 3.87
CA ASP A 239 1.97 4.14 3.97
C ASP A 239 3.15 3.86 3.01
N VAL A 240 3.13 4.43 1.80
CA VAL A 240 4.25 4.34 0.84
C VAL A 240 5.53 4.99 1.38
N VAL A 241 5.44 6.18 1.97
CA VAL A 241 6.59 6.89 2.56
C VAL A 241 7.13 6.13 3.77
N ALA A 242 6.25 5.65 4.65
CA ALA A 242 6.64 4.85 5.81
C ALA A 242 7.35 3.55 5.40
N THR A 243 6.85 2.87 4.37
CA THR A 243 7.48 1.68 3.77
C THR A 243 8.85 2.02 3.20
N GLY A 244 9.01 3.16 2.51
CA GLY A 244 10.29 3.62 1.99
C GLY A 244 11.31 3.91 3.10
N ASN A 245 10.90 4.53 4.20
CA ASN A 245 11.75 4.77 5.36
C ASN A 245 12.16 3.47 6.06
N LEU A 246 11.23 2.53 6.19
CA LEU A 246 11.51 1.21 6.75
C LEU A 246 12.49 0.43 5.86
N PHE A 247 12.34 0.53 4.54
CA PHE A 247 13.28 -0.04 3.57
C PHE A 247 14.69 0.49 3.77
N ASN A 248 14.85 1.80 3.98
CA ASN A 248 16.15 2.40 4.25
C ASN A 248 16.85 1.80 5.47
N LEU A 249 16.12 1.66 6.57
CA LEU A 249 16.68 1.08 7.78
C LEU A 249 17.04 -0.39 7.57
N TRP A 250 16.16 -1.15 6.93
CA TRP A 250 16.40 -2.54 6.61
C TRP A 250 17.63 -2.70 5.71
N ASN A 251 17.71 -1.95 4.62
CA ASN A 251 18.82 -2.00 3.67
C ASN A 251 20.16 -1.63 4.32
N LYS A 252 20.14 -0.68 5.27
CA LYS A 252 21.36 -0.26 5.97
C LYS A 252 21.86 -1.25 7.01
N TYR A 253 20.96 -1.89 7.73
CA TYR A 253 21.32 -2.63 8.96
C TYR A 253 21.02 -4.12 8.90
N LEU A 254 20.23 -4.61 7.96
CA LEU A 254 19.76 -5.99 7.91
C LEU A 254 19.88 -6.65 6.53
N ASP A 255 20.19 -5.92 5.46
CA ASP A 255 20.46 -6.51 4.14
C ASP A 255 21.90 -7.02 4.11
N PHE A 256 22.08 -8.33 3.75
CA PHE A 256 23.36 -9.04 3.74
C PHE A 256 23.68 -9.55 2.34
#